data_73f5d62e5f2e4901808e5bfd553b6375
#
_entry.id   73f5d62e5f2e4901808e5bfd553b6375
#
_cell.length_a   1.000
_cell.length_b   1.000
_cell.length_c   1.000
_cell.angle_alpha   90.00
_cell.angle_beta   90.00
_cell.angle_gamma   90.00
#
_symmetry.space_group_name_H-M   'P 1'
#
loop_
_entity.id
_entity.type
_entity.pdbx_description
1 polymer ?
#
loop_
_entity_poly.entity_id
_entity_poly.type
_entity_poly.pdbx_seq_one_letter_code
_entity_poly.pdbx_strand_id
1 'polypeptide(L)'
;MKNLFSIILLSLVSLTVFAGSAEDTTKNDVIKKVSPYSVGETMDKFEAIVKKKGFDIFARIDHKKNAQGAKMEMNPAQVLIFGNPKGGTVLMKQDISVALDLPLRVAVYKDADGKVIIAYHNPVAMTAGYNLKEHKVIAKVTKGLDKLTSVAIAKE
;
A
#
# COMPACT_ATOMS: atom_id res chain seq x y z
N MET A 1 -39.14 72.12 -14.16
CA MET A 1 -39.48 70.78 -14.60
C MET A 1 -38.24 70.19 -15.21
N LYS A 2 -37.38 69.57 -14.44
CA LYS A 2 -36.16 68.84 -14.91
C LYS A 2 -36.04 67.59 -14.10
N ASN A 3 -36.34 66.46 -14.73
CA ASN A 3 -36.22 65.13 -14.14
C ASN A 3 -34.75 64.72 -14.14
N LEU A 4 -34.19 64.54 -12.96
CA LEU A 4 -32.87 63.98 -12.78
C LEU A 4 -33.01 62.44 -12.60
N PHE A 5 -32.65 61.70 -13.68
CA PHE A 5 -32.52 60.25 -13.61
C PHE A 5 -31.18 59.91 -12.95
N SER A 6 -31.24 59.41 -11.73
CA SER A 6 -30.07 58.91 -11.00
C SER A 6 -29.86 57.47 -11.41
N ILE A 7 -28.84 57.18 -12.20
CA ILE A 7 -28.41 55.83 -12.59
C ILE A 7 -27.54 55.27 -11.44
N ILE A 8 -28.09 54.37 -10.68
CA ILE A 8 -27.31 53.57 -9.70
C ILE A 8 -26.61 52.49 -10.47
N LEU A 9 -25.29 52.64 -10.60
CA LEU A 9 -24.42 51.61 -11.17
C LEU A 9 -24.14 50.53 -10.09
N LEU A 10 -24.86 49.42 -10.14
CA LEU A 10 -24.65 48.27 -9.26
C LEU A 10 -23.43 47.50 -9.74
N SER A 11 -22.27 47.74 -9.13
CA SER A 11 -21.06 46.97 -9.40
C SER A 11 -21.17 45.56 -8.82
N LEU A 12 -21.39 44.58 -9.69
CA LEU A 12 -21.38 43.16 -9.36
C LEU A 12 -19.92 42.76 -9.12
N VAL A 13 -19.52 42.68 -7.87
CA VAL A 13 -18.22 42.08 -7.49
C VAL A 13 -18.37 40.57 -7.63
N SER A 14 -17.89 40.01 -8.72
CA SER A 14 -17.76 38.58 -8.88
C SER A 14 -16.68 38.03 -7.96
N LEU A 15 -17.12 37.45 -6.83
CA LEU A 15 -16.24 36.70 -5.95
C LEU A 15 -15.89 35.38 -6.63
N THR A 16 -14.77 35.34 -7.36
CA THR A 16 -14.19 34.08 -7.85
C THR A 16 -13.67 33.33 -6.65
N VAL A 17 -14.48 32.37 -6.18
CA VAL A 17 -14.03 31.35 -5.25
C VAL A 17 -12.97 30.52 -5.99
N PHE A 18 -11.71 30.77 -5.71
CA PHE A 18 -10.61 29.90 -6.08
C PHE A 18 -10.81 28.62 -5.25
N ALA A 19 -11.54 27.66 -5.83
CA ALA A 19 -11.51 26.30 -5.33
C ALA A 19 -10.09 25.80 -5.59
N GLY A 20 -9.19 26.02 -4.62
CA GLY A 20 -7.93 25.33 -4.58
C GLY A 20 -8.26 23.83 -4.57
N SER A 21 -8.03 23.16 -5.69
CA SER A 21 -7.93 21.73 -5.71
C SER A 21 -6.86 21.37 -4.68
N ALA A 22 -7.31 20.88 -3.52
CA ALA A 22 -6.42 20.16 -2.63
C ALA A 22 -5.82 19.06 -3.53
N GLU A 23 -4.55 19.21 -3.89
CA GLU A 23 -3.78 18.11 -4.45
C GLU A 23 -3.94 16.98 -3.43
N ASP A 24 -4.68 15.97 -3.84
CA ASP A 24 -4.76 14.69 -3.18
C ASP A 24 -3.35 14.09 -3.20
N THR A 25 -2.54 14.50 -2.22
CA THR A 25 -1.28 13.84 -1.91
C THR A 25 -1.58 12.53 -1.20
N THR A 26 -2.41 11.68 -1.78
CA THR A 26 -2.35 10.26 -1.51
C THR A 26 -1.02 9.76 -2.07
N LYS A 27 0.06 10.02 -1.31
CA LYS A 27 1.29 9.25 -1.42
C LYS A 27 0.83 7.81 -1.54
N ASN A 28 1.21 7.14 -2.62
CA ASN A 28 0.86 5.75 -2.88
C ASN A 28 1.02 4.92 -1.60
N ASP A 29 -0.08 4.71 -0.87
CA ASP A 29 -0.11 3.91 0.35
C ASP A 29 0.18 2.44 0.03
N VAL A 30 0.04 2.06 -1.25
CA VAL A 30 0.34 0.73 -1.76
C VAL A 30 1.38 0.81 -2.87
N ILE A 31 2.51 0.14 -2.66
CA ILE A 31 3.55 -0.06 -3.66
C ILE A 31 3.17 -1.27 -4.51
N LYS A 32 3.19 -1.11 -5.84
CA LYS A 32 2.84 -2.14 -6.82
C LYS A 32 3.97 -2.31 -7.82
N LYS A 33 4.30 -3.57 -8.16
CA LYS A 33 5.28 -3.92 -9.20
C LYS A 33 4.70 -5.02 -10.09
N VAL A 34 4.92 -4.92 -11.40
CA VAL A 34 4.49 -5.95 -12.35
C VAL A 34 5.47 -7.12 -12.30
N SER A 35 4.95 -8.34 -12.16
CA SER A 35 5.72 -9.57 -12.24
C SER A 35 5.62 -10.17 -13.65
N PRO A 36 6.72 -10.70 -14.20
CA PRO A 36 6.69 -11.45 -15.47
C PRO A 36 6.23 -12.91 -15.29
N TYR A 37 6.03 -13.36 -14.05
CA TYR A 37 5.69 -14.75 -13.71
C TYR A 37 4.21 -14.87 -13.34
N SER A 38 3.73 -16.11 -13.23
CA SER A 38 2.40 -16.37 -12.66
C SER A 38 2.29 -15.96 -11.20
N VAL A 39 1.05 -15.88 -10.67
CA VAL A 39 0.81 -15.55 -9.25
C VAL A 39 1.49 -16.56 -8.33
N GLY A 40 1.37 -17.86 -8.64
CA GLY A 40 2.00 -18.92 -7.85
C GLY A 40 3.52 -18.81 -7.84
N GLU A 41 4.14 -18.74 -9.02
CA GLU A 41 5.60 -18.64 -9.16
C GLU A 41 6.16 -17.37 -8.49
N THR A 42 5.48 -16.22 -8.66
CA THR A 42 5.90 -14.98 -8.00
C THR A 42 5.88 -15.12 -6.49
N MET A 43 4.82 -15.73 -5.95
CA MET A 43 4.68 -15.94 -4.51
C MET A 43 5.70 -16.96 -4.00
N ASP A 44 5.97 -18.05 -4.73
CA ASP A 44 6.96 -19.05 -4.36
C ASP A 44 8.37 -18.47 -4.31
N LYS A 45 8.75 -17.69 -5.34
CA LYS A 45 10.03 -16.95 -5.38
C LYS A 45 10.14 -15.99 -4.20
N PHE A 46 9.10 -15.20 -3.93
CA PHE A 46 9.09 -14.24 -2.83
C PHE A 46 9.22 -14.94 -1.47
N GLU A 47 8.44 -15.98 -1.22
CA GLU A 47 8.48 -16.77 0.02
C GLU A 47 9.86 -17.39 0.25
N ALA A 48 10.47 -17.97 -0.78
CA ALA A 48 11.82 -18.54 -0.69
C ALA A 48 12.88 -17.48 -0.31
N ILE A 49 12.78 -16.28 -0.90
CA ILE A 49 13.69 -15.16 -0.60
C ILE A 49 13.52 -14.70 0.86
N VAL A 50 12.27 -14.56 1.31
CA VAL A 50 11.93 -14.12 2.67
C VAL A 50 12.48 -15.12 3.70
N LYS A 51 12.27 -16.43 3.48
CA LYS A 51 12.84 -17.51 4.31
C LYS A 51 14.37 -17.46 4.35
N LYS A 52 15.01 -17.32 3.19
CA LYS A 52 16.48 -17.22 3.08
C LYS A 52 17.04 -16.01 3.84
N LYS A 53 16.26 -14.94 4.01
CA LYS A 53 16.62 -13.75 4.79
C LYS A 53 16.31 -13.87 6.28
N GLY A 54 15.86 -15.02 6.75
CA GLY A 54 15.60 -15.30 8.17
C GLY A 54 14.33 -14.63 8.71
N PHE A 55 13.34 -14.42 7.87
CA PHE A 55 12.01 -14.03 8.33
C PHE A 55 11.15 -15.26 8.62
N ASP A 56 10.30 -15.16 9.63
CA ASP A 56 9.29 -16.16 9.94
C ASP A 56 8.09 -15.98 9.01
N ILE A 57 7.57 -17.10 8.49
CA ILE A 57 6.32 -17.14 7.75
C ILE A 57 5.20 -17.53 8.74
N PHE A 58 4.23 -16.64 8.90
CA PHE A 58 3.08 -16.90 9.77
C PHE A 58 1.93 -17.55 9.02
N ALA A 59 1.67 -17.11 7.78
CA ALA A 59 0.65 -17.71 6.92
C ALA A 59 0.89 -17.39 5.45
N ARG A 60 0.41 -18.28 4.57
CA ARG A 60 0.19 -18.02 3.15
C ARG A 60 -1.28 -18.34 2.86
N ILE A 61 -2.00 -17.35 2.36
CA ILE A 61 -3.44 -17.42 2.11
C ILE A 61 -3.65 -17.40 0.60
N ASP A 62 -4.41 -18.38 0.10
CA ASP A 62 -4.85 -18.43 -1.29
C ASP A 62 -6.33 -18.02 -1.37
N HIS A 63 -6.57 -16.78 -1.79
CA HIS A 63 -7.92 -16.23 -1.88
C HIS A 63 -8.75 -16.90 -2.98
N LYS A 64 -8.13 -17.31 -4.11
CA LYS A 64 -8.87 -18.02 -5.17
C LYS A 64 -9.36 -19.37 -4.66
N LYS A 65 -8.53 -20.12 -3.95
CA LYS A 65 -8.93 -21.39 -3.35
C LYS A 65 -10.06 -21.19 -2.32
N ASN A 66 -9.99 -20.13 -1.52
CA ASN A 66 -11.04 -19.82 -0.56
C ASN A 66 -12.35 -19.45 -1.27
N ALA A 67 -12.30 -18.67 -2.35
CA ALA A 67 -13.48 -18.34 -3.15
C ALA A 67 -14.13 -19.59 -3.76
N GLN A 68 -13.32 -20.52 -4.29
CA GLN A 68 -13.82 -21.80 -4.81
C GLN A 68 -14.53 -22.63 -3.73
N GLY A 69 -14.00 -22.64 -2.52
CA GLY A 69 -14.66 -23.26 -1.35
C GLY A 69 -16.03 -22.62 -1.03
N ALA A 70 -16.17 -21.33 -1.32
CA ALA A 70 -17.44 -20.59 -1.20
C ALA A 70 -18.30 -20.64 -2.46
N LYS A 71 -17.94 -21.47 -3.48
CA LYS A 71 -18.59 -21.58 -4.79
C LYS A 71 -18.60 -20.26 -5.58
N MET A 72 -17.54 -19.47 -5.45
CA MET A 72 -17.35 -18.20 -6.15
C MET A 72 -16.10 -18.26 -7.03
N GLU A 73 -16.12 -17.49 -8.12
CA GLU A 73 -14.97 -17.34 -9.02
C GLU A 73 -14.28 -16.00 -8.80
N MET A 74 -12.94 -16.02 -8.84
CA MET A 74 -12.11 -14.83 -8.83
C MET A 74 -10.77 -15.06 -9.51
N ASN A 75 -10.10 -13.98 -9.89
CA ASN A 75 -8.72 -14.04 -10.36
C ASN A 75 -7.80 -14.59 -9.27
N PRO A 76 -6.69 -15.25 -9.66
CA PRO A 76 -5.69 -15.69 -8.69
C PRO A 76 -5.21 -14.54 -7.81
N ALA A 77 -5.23 -14.74 -6.51
CA ALA A 77 -4.67 -13.82 -5.52
C ALA A 77 -4.17 -14.60 -4.30
N GLN A 78 -2.96 -14.30 -3.86
CA GLN A 78 -2.34 -14.90 -2.68
C GLN A 78 -1.75 -13.81 -1.78
N VAL A 79 -1.69 -14.04 -0.49
CA VAL A 79 -1.06 -13.15 0.50
C VAL A 79 -0.09 -13.96 1.34
N LEU A 80 1.13 -13.46 1.47
CA LEU A 80 2.11 -13.95 2.45
C LEU A 80 2.13 -13.03 3.66
N ILE A 81 1.95 -13.61 4.84
CA ILE A 81 2.07 -12.94 6.14
C ILE A 81 3.38 -13.39 6.76
N PHE A 82 4.28 -12.44 7.00
CA PHE A 82 5.63 -12.76 7.45
C PHE A 82 6.21 -11.62 8.30
N GLY A 83 7.27 -11.90 9.04
CA GLY A 83 7.88 -10.88 9.87
C GLY A 83 9.15 -11.34 10.55
N ASN A 84 9.73 -10.42 11.32
CA ASN A 84 10.82 -10.71 12.23
C ASN A 84 10.39 -10.31 13.65
N PRO A 85 10.22 -11.26 14.57
CA PRO A 85 9.73 -10.98 15.94
C PRO A 85 10.58 -9.93 16.67
N LYS A 86 11.90 -9.95 16.49
CA LYS A 86 12.79 -8.94 17.12
C LYS A 86 12.47 -7.53 16.60
N GLY A 87 12.32 -7.37 15.28
CA GLY A 87 12.00 -6.08 14.68
C GLY A 87 10.61 -5.58 15.06
N GLY A 88 9.59 -6.44 15.00
CA GLY A 88 8.23 -6.11 15.40
C GLY A 88 8.12 -5.72 16.88
N THR A 89 8.78 -6.46 17.77
CA THR A 89 8.80 -6.15 19.21
C THR A 89 9.42 -4.77 19.50
N VAL A 90 10.47 -4.38 18.78
CA VAL A 90 11.08 -3.04 18.95
C VAL A 90 10.09 -1.93 18.61
N LEU A 91 9.28 -2.10 17.58
CA LEU A 91 8.24 -1.14 17.22
C LEU A 91 7.10 -1.12 18.24
N MET A 92 6.57 -2.29 18.60
CA MET A 92 5.48 -2.42 19.57
C MET A 92 5.84 -1.93 20.99
N LYS A 93 7.12 -1.93 21.37
CA LYS A 93 7.58 -1.31 22.62
C LYS A 93 7.49 0.21 22.61
N GLN A 94 7.49 0.85 21.45
CA GLN A 94 7.35 2.29 21.34
C GLN A 94 5.87 2.69 21.23
N ASP A 95 5.14 1.98 20.40
CA ASP A 95 3.71 2.16 20.22
C ASP A 95 3.05 0.79 20.03
N ILE A 96 2.38 0.30 21.07
CA ILE A 96 1.78 -1.04 21.04
C ILE A 96 0.67 -1.17 19.99
N SER A 97 0.04 -0.08 19.62
CA SER A 97 -1.05 -0.07 18.64
C SER A 97 -0.59 -0.44 17.23
N VAL A 98 0.72 -0.35 16.92
CA VAL A 98 1.28 -0.81 15.64
C VAL A 98 1.10 -2.32 15.42
N ALA A 99 0.75 -3.06 16.49
CA ALA A 99 0.37 -4.48 16.38
C ALA A 99 -0.78 -4.71 15.37
N LEU A 100 -1.62 -3.70 15.10
CA LEU A 100 -2.68 -3.74 14.10
C LEU A 100 -2.12 -3.97 12.68
N ASP A 101 -0.96 -3.37 12.36
CA ASP A 101 -0.36 -3.41 11.03
C ASP A 101 0.81 -4.40 10.91
N LEU A 102 1.12 -5.11 11.99
CA LEU A 102 2.07 -6.21 12.03
C LEU A 102 1.34 -7.55 12.19
N PRO A 103 1.90 -8.64 11.62
CA PRO A 103 3.09 -8.79 10.77
C PRO A 103 2.91 -8.16 9.39
N LEU A 104 4.04 -8.03 8.65
CA LEU A 104 4.03 -7.53 7.27
C LEU A 104 3.22 -8.45 6.34
N ARG A 105 2.62 -7.85 5.32
CA ARG A 105 1.81 -8.55 4.31
C ARG A 105 2.27 -8.15 2.91
N VAL A 106 2.45 -9.15 2.04
CA VAL A 106 2.69 -8.95 0.61
C VAL A 106 1.65 -9.75 -0.15
N ALA A 107 0.93 -9.09 -1.04
CA ALA A 107 -0.03 -9.71 -1.94
C ALA A 107 0.57 -9.92 -3.33
N VAL A 108 0.24 -11.05 -3.97
CA VAL A 108 0.47 -11.28 -5.40
C VAL A 108 -0.85 -11.65 -6.02
N TYR A 109 -1.26 -10.92 -7.05
CA TYR A 109 -2.56 -11.12 -7.68
C TYR A 109 -2.53 -10.82 -9.18
N LYS A 110 -3.50 -11.37 -9.91
CA LYS A 110 -3.77 -11.05 -11.30
C LYS A 110 -4.85 -9.96 -11.34
N ASP A 111 -4.52 -8.81 -11.91
CA ASP A 111 -5.45 -7.68 -12.03
C ASP A 111 -6.49 -7.88 -13.15
N ALA A 112 -7.36 -6.89 -13.37
CA ALA A 112 -8.39 -6.92 -14.40
C ALA A 112 -7.80 -6.92 -15.82
N ASP A 113 -6.62 -6.32 -16.01
CA ASP A 113 -5.91 -6.28 -17.29
C ASP A 113 -5.10 -7.58 -17.57
N GLY A 114 -5.17 -8.54 -16.65
CA GLY A 114 -4.45 -9.81 -16.76
C GLY A 114 -2.99 -9.74 -16.34
N LYS A 115 -2.49 -8.61 -15.83
CA LYS A 115 -1.13 -8.46 -15.32
C LYS A 115 -1.01 -9.07 -13.93
N VAL A 116 0.13 -9.70 -13.68
CA VAL A 116 0.46 -10.17 -12.32
C VAL A 116 1.17 -9.07 -11.56
N ILE A 117 0.64 -8.73 -10.40
CA ILE A 117 1.12 -7.63 -9.55
C ILE A 117 1.59 -8.21 -8.22
N ILE A 118 2.78 -7.82 -7.77
CA ILE A 118 3.22 -7.94 -6.38
C ILE A 118 3.04 -6.59 -5.68
N ALA A 119 2.36 -6.57 -4.54
CA ALA A 119 1.96 -5.34 -3.86
C ALA A 119 2.12 -5.43 -2.34
N TYR A 120 2.40 -4.31 -1.71
CA TYR A 120 2.51 -4.18 -0.25
C TYR A 120 2.21 -2.74 0.18
N HIS A 121 1.76 -2.54 1.42
CA HIS A 121 1.61 -1.21 1.99
C HIS A 121 2.97 -0.55 2.19
N ASN A 122 3.08 0.73 1.78
CA ASN A 122 4.27 1.53 2.04
C ASN A 122 4.47 1.66 3.56
N PRO A 123 5.58 1.15 4.13
CA PRO A 123 5.77 1.17 5.58
C PRO A 123 5.78 2.58 6.19
N VAL A 124 6.21 3.58 5.44
CA VAL A 124 6.19 4.97 5.91
C VAL A 124 4.76 5.48 6.03
N ALA A 125 3.91 5.22 5.04
CA ALA A 125 2.50 5.60 5.05
C ALA A 125 1.74 4.79 6.12
N MET A 126 1.96 3.47 6.17
CA MET A 126 1.35 2.56 7.15
C MET A 126 1.63 3.01 8.59
N THR A 127 2.83 3.55 8.86
CA THR A 127 3.22 3.95 10.22
C THR A 127 2.98 5.43 10.54
N ALA A 128 2.39 6.20 9.63
CA ALA A 128 2.18 7.65 9.79
C ALA A 128 1.27 8.02 10.98
N GLY A 129 0.36 7.12 11.36
CA GLY A 129 -0.55 7.30 12.50
C GLY A 129 0.04 6.90 13.86
N TYR A 130 1.23 6.31 13.89
CA TYR A 130 1.89 5.81 15.10
C TYR A 130 3.08 6.71 15.49
N ASN A 131 3.50 6.63 16.74
CA ASN A 131 4.67 7.37 17.23
C ASN A 131 6.00 6.71 16.83
N LEU A 132 6.16 6.46 15.52
CA LEU A 132 7.29 5.70 14.92
C LEU A 132 7.97 6.42 13.75
N LYS A 133 7.60 7.69 13.48
CA LYS A 133 7.95 8.41 12.24
C LYS A 133 9.44 8.42 11.90
N GLU A 134 10.29 8.61 12.89
CA GLU A 134 11.75 8.71 12.74
C GLU A 134 12.49 7.40 13.04
N HIS A 135 11.76 6.27 13.12
CA HIS A 135 12.38 5.04 13.58
C HIS A 135 13.24 4.35 12.52
N LYS A 136 14.50 4.04 12.88
CA LYS A 136 15.46 3.35 11.99
C LYS A 136 14.93 2.01 11.44
N VAL A 137 14.07 1.32 12.18
CA VAL A 137 13.46 0.05 11.73
C VAL A 137 12.55 0.29 10.53
N ILE A 138 11.74 1.37 10.52
CA ILE A 138 10.84 1.68 9.40
C ILE A 138 11.64 1.88 8.11
N ALA A 139 12.73 2.64 8.17
CA ALA A 139 13.60 2.84 7.01
C ALA A 139 14.22 1.52 6.49
N LYS A 140 14.60 0.61 7.41
CA LYS A 140 15.11 -0.73 7.03
C LYS A 140 14.02 -1.60 6.40
N VAL A 141 12.80 -1.58 6.95
CA VAL A 141 11.65 -2.34 6.41
C VAL A 141 11.30 -1.83 5.01
N THR A 142 11.24 -0.51 4.81
CA THR A 142 10.95 0.11 3.50
C THR A 142 11.94 -0.35 2.44
N LYS A 143 13.25 -0.19 2.70
CA LYS A 143 14.30 -0.63 1.78
C LYS A 143 14.30 -2.15 1.59
N GLY A 144 14.03 -2.90 2.67
CA GLY A 144 13.96 -4.36 2.65
C GLY A 144 12.85 -4.87 1.74
N LEU A 145 11.62 -4.39 1.92
CA LEU A 145 10.46 -4.78 1.10
C LEU A 145 10.67 -4.44 -0.37
N ASP A 146 11.19 -3.25 -0.66
CA ASP A 146 11.50 -2.86 -2.02
C ASP A 146 12.48 -3.81 -2.69
N LYS A 147 13.58 -4.15 -2.00
CA LYS A 147 14.60 -5.08 -2.49
C LYS A 147 14.06 -6.51 -2.64
N LEU A 148 13.37 -7.04 -1.62
CA LEU A 148 12.86 -8.42 -1.62
C LEU A 148 11.86 -8.64 -2.75
N THR A 149 10.93 -7.70 -2.93
CA THR A 149 9.93 -7.76 -4.00
C THR A 149 10.57 -7.59 -5.39
N SER A 150 11.56 -6.71 -5.55
CA SER A 150 12.28 -6.54 -6.82
C SER A 150 13.05 -7.80 -7.21
N VAL A 151 13.70 -8.47 -6.25
CA VAL A 151 14.41 -9.73 -6.52
C VAL A 151 13.44 -10.86 -6.91
N ALA A 152 12.25 -10.91 -6.29
CA ALA A 152 11.26 -11.93 -6.59
C ALA A 152 10.71 -11.87 -8.03
N ILE A 153 10.72 -10.68 -8.64
CA ILE A 153 10.22 -10.45 -10.00
C ILE A 153 11.32 -10.23 -11.04
N ALA A 154 12.59 -10.31 -10.63
CA ALA A 154 13.71 -10.22 -11.59
C ALA A 154 13.68 -11.41 -12.57
N LYS A 155 13.85 -11.11 -13.85
CA LYS A 155 14.07 -12.16 -14.87
C LYS A 155 15.44 -12.80 -14.63
N GLU A 156 15.49 -14.11 -14.74
CA GLU A 156 16.73 -14.88 -14.77
C GLU A 156 17.44 -14.67 -16.11
#